data_05d38f4f5ceb2085c17376cddfa83957
#
_entry.id   05d38f4f5ceb2085c17376cddfa83957
#
_cell.length_a   1.000
_cell.length_b   1.000
_cell.length_c   1.000
_cell.angle_alpha   90.00
_cell.angle_beta   90.00
_cell.angle_gamma   90.00
#
_symmetry.space_group_name_H-M   'P 1'
#
loop_
_entity.id
_entity.type
_entity.pdbx_description
1 polymer ?
#
loop_
_entity_poly.entity_id
_entity_poly.type
_entity_poly.pdbx_seq_one_letter_code
_entity_poly.pdbx_strand_id
1 'polypeptide(L)'
;MPGMVNHGSQEMKQQNSPYIPLSRYLSVVAVCLWLLIIGCSGDNDGDAVGNTPSTNVSGFRFLDLKAASRLDDSLRRNLRENLGSDAIWRRSPLDLEINYDGFLKQHFVELYRLNRRLNYAPRERVEHDVSKLMYRYPQKKNLPFTYIELVFAGSNGEPLVFNIRAKQDGAAVVETLEDKYGIPGRIEWNGGKNHALYWRNPGELMIASVVEDRYGQPEYGISIFFVDHLKNLVEDEERQRRQMQKQKEKAGKTAF
;
A
#
# COMPACT_ATOMS: atom_id res chain seq x y z
N MET A 1 7.88 -63.97 -38.42
CA MET A 1 6.55 -64.49 -38.07
C MET A 1 5.76 -63.34 -37.43
N PRO A 2 4.56 -63.06 -37.92
CA PRO A 2 3.82 -61.84 -37.59
C PRO A 2 2.83 -62.06 -36.46
N GLY A 3 2.62 -61.07 -35.65
CA GLY A 3 1.65 -61.04 -34.54
C GLY A 3 0.84 -59.78 -34.48
N MET A 4 -0.32 -59.88 -34.97
CA MET A 4 -1.62 -59.27 -34.73
C MET A 4 -1.74 -57.84 -34.16
N VAL A 5 -2.30 -56.98 -35.01
CA VAL A 5 -2.94 -55.70 -34.78
C VAL A 5 -4.30 -55.96 -34.09
N ASN A 6 -4.56 -55.25 -33.01
CA ASN A 6 -5.90 -55.25 -32.39
C ASN A 6 -6.47 -53.81 -32.49
N HIS A 7 -7.54 -53.67 -33.30
CA HIS A 7 -8.34 -52.45 -33.45
C HIS A 7 -9.36 -52.41 -32.26
N GLY A 8 -9.20 -51.44 -31.41
CA GLY A 8 -10.22 -51.07 -30.39
C GLY A 8 -11.03 -49.88 -30.85
N SER A 9 -12.29 -50.12 -31.21
CA SER A 9 -13.29 -49.12 -31.56
C SER A 9 -13.59 -48.22 -30.38
N GLN A 10 -13.46 -46.89 -30.54
CA GLN A 10 -13.91 -45.90 -29.55
C GLN A 10 -15.38 -45.53 -29.87
N GLU A 11 -16.27 -45.87 -28.97
CA GLU A 11 -17.65 -45.39 -28.88
C GLU A 11 -17.66 -43.90 -28.52
N MET A 12 -18.26 -43.06 -29.41
CA MET A 12 -18.60 -41.67 -29.11
C MET A 12 -19.81 -41.61 -28.18
N LYS A 13 -19.59 -41.21 -26.94
CA LYS A 13 -20.66 -40.81 -26.02
C LYS A 13 -21.17 -39.42 -26.42
N GLN A 14 -22.41 -39.36 -26.90
CA GLN A 14 -23.21 -38.16 -27.07
C GLN A 14 -23.48 -37.53 -25.73
N GLN A 15 -23.00 -36.31 -25.53
CA GLN A 15 -23.23 -35.48 -24.35
C GLN A 15 -24.52 -34.66 -24.57
N ASN A 16 -25.59 -35.06 -23.92
CA ASN A 16 -26.85 -34.32 -23.89
C ASN A 16 -26.70 -33.03 -23.07
N SER A 17 -26.82 -31.90 -23.71
CA SER A 17 -26.88 -30.58 -23.07
C SER A 17 -28.33 -30.31 -22.61
N PRO A 18 -28.61 -29.94 -21.35
CA PRO A 18 -29.92 -29.56 -20.91
C PRO A 18 -30.24 -28.12 -21.33
N TYR A 19 -31.19 -27.96 -22.25
CA TYR A 19 -31.80 -26.67 -22.58
C TYR A 19 -32.65 -26.21 -21.40
N ILE A 20 -32.26 -25.06 -20.80
CA ILE A 20 -33.06 -24.36 -19.77
C ILE A 20 -33.98 -23.38 -20.49
N PRO A 21 -35.32 -23.45 -20.33
CA PRO A 21 -36.26 -22.57 -21.03
C PRO A 21 -36.20 -21.13 -20.48
N LEU A 22 -36.06 -20.17 -21.40
CA LEU A 22 -35.93 -18.71 -21.19
C LEU A 22 -37.16 -18.03 -20.56
N SER A 23 -38.23 -18.74 -20.22
CA SER A 23 -39.50 -18.13 -19.81
C SER A 23 -39.58 -17.69 -18.33
N ARG A 24 -38.55 -17.95 -17.53
CA ARG A 24 -38.54 -17.59 -16.08
C ARG A 24 -37.88 -16.27 -15.71
N TYR A 25 -37.26 -15.58 -16.65
CA TYR A 25 -36.57 -14.31 -16.38
C TYR A 25 -37.39 -13.04 -16.69
N LEU A 26 -38.58 -13.18 -17.31
CA LEU A 26 -39.41 -12.01 -17.68
C LEU A 26 -40.22 -11.44 -16.51
N SER A 27 -40.35 -12.13 -15.39
CA SER A 27 -41.19 -11.67 -14.26
C SER A 27 -40.44 -10.87 -13.19
N VAL A 28 -39.09 -10.86 -13.20
CA VAL A 28 -38.30 -10.16 -12.17
C VAL A 28 -37.92 -8.75 -12.61
N VAL A 29 -37.90 -8.46 -13.91
CA VAL A 29 -37.54 -7.15 -14.45
C VAL A 29 -38.63 -6.09 -14.31
N ALA A 30 -39.91 -6.50 -14.15
CA ALA A 30 -41.02 -5.56 -14.06
C ALA A 30 -41.21 -4.89 -12.68
N VAL A 31 -40.59 -5.39 -11.62
CA VAL A 31 -40.77 -4.86 -10.25
C VAL A 31 -39.76 -3.80 -9.89
N CYS A 32 -38.61 -3.73 -10.58
CA CYS A 32 -37.52 -2.73 -10.28
C CYS A 32 -37.72 -1.37 -10.96
N LEU A 33 -38.74 -1.19 -11.84
CA LEU A 33 -38.90 0.05 -12.63
C LEU A 33 -39.85 1.08 -11.98
N TRP A 34 -40.40 0.82 -10.78
CA TRP A 34 -41.43 1.70 -10.16
C TRP A 34 -40.94 2.53 -8.96
N LEU A 35 -39.62 2.59 -8.69
CA LEU A 35 -39.06 3.34 -7.53
C LEU A 35 -38.16 4.53 -7.91
N LEU A 36 -38.24 5.03 -9.15
CA LEU A 36 -37.38 6.16 -9.60
C LEU A 36 -38.13 7.46 -9.92
N ILE A 37 -39.29 7.72 -9.31
CA ILE A 37 -39.96 9.02 -9.47
C ILE A 37 -40.31 9.57 -8.10
N ILE A 38 -39.35 10.13 -7.36
CA ILE A 38 -39.59 11.24 -6.44
C ILE A 38 -38.41 12.21 -6.63
N GLY A 39 -38.69 13.27 -7.36
CA GLY A 39 -37.79 14.37 -7.61
C GLY A 39 -37.61 15.30 -6.43
N CYS A 40 -36.51 15.99 -6.42
CA CYS A 40 -36.41 17.35 -5.85
C CYS A 40 -35.62 18.20 -6.82
N SER A 41 -36.31 19.18 -7.40
CA SER A 41 -35.76 20.30 -8.13
C SER A 41 -35.07 21.26 -7.17
N GLY A 42 -33.88 21.71 -7.56
CA GLY A 42 -33.15 22.80 -6.94
C GLY A 42 -32.17 23.33 -7.96
N ASP A 43 -32.61 24.43 -8.65
CA ASP A 43 -31.74 25.20 -9.54
C ASP A 43 -30.58 25.80 -8.76
N ASN A 44 -29.35 25.68 -9.28
CA ASN A 44 -28.31 26.71 -9.21
C ASN A 44 -27.25 26.45 -10.29
N ASP A 45 -27.15 27.45 -11.17
CA ASP A 45 -26.09 27.60 -12.17
C ASP A 45 -24.69 27.69 -11.52
N GLY A 46 -23.69 27.11 -12.16
CA GLY A 46 -22.29 27.36 -11.86
C GLY A 46 -21.34 26.21 -12.14
N ASP A 47 -20.63 26.34 -13.26
CA ASP A 47 -19.32 25.76 -13.57
C ASP A 47 -19.11 24.24 -13.59
N ALA A 48 -18.94 23.76 -14.82
CA ALA A 48 -18.46 22.42 -15.14
C ALA A 48 -17.01 22.19 -14.64
N VAL A 49 -16.87 21.68 -13.43
CA VAL A 49 -15.64 21.04 -12.94
C VAL A 49 -15.89 19.54 -12.94
N GLY A 50 -15.03 18.82 -13.65
CA GLY A 50 -15.14 17.38 -13.86
C GLY A 50 -15.41 16.60 -12.56
N ASN A 51 -16.57 15.94 -12.52
CA ASN A 51 -16.97 15.01 -11.48
C ASN A 51 -16.05 13.76 -11.54
N THR A 52 -14.94 13.80 -10.82
CA THR A 52 -14.33 12.58 -10.31
C THR A 52 -15.25 12.05 -9.21
N PRO A 53 -15.72 10.80 -9.23
CA PRO A 53 -16.48 10.24 -8.14
C PRO A 53 -15.59 10.20 -6.90
N SER A 54 -15.82 11.11 -5.95
CA SER A 54 -15.22 11.04 -4.63
C SER A 54 -15.85 9.87 -3.88
N THR A 55 -15.33 8.68 -4.07
CA THR A 55 -15.51 7.61 -3.10
C THR A 55 -14.88 8.11 -1.80
N ASN A 56 -15.69 8.30 -0.76
CA ASN A 56 -15.26 8.57 0.60
C ASN A 56 -14.52 7.31 1.14
N VAL A 57 -13.35 7.02 0.58
CA VAL A 57 -12.48 5.97 1.08
C VAL A 57 -11.76 6.55 2.28
N SER A 58 -12.15 6.14 3.47
CA SER A 58 -11.54 6.52 4.74
C SER A 58 -10.09 6.01 4.80
N GLY A 59 -9.12 6.73 4.24
CA GLY A 59 -7.68 6.47 4.32
C GLY A 59 -7.20 5.09 3.85
N PHE A 60 -5.90 4.92 3.66
CA PHE A 60 -5.32 3.61 3.35
C PHE A 60 -5.24 2.74 4.60
N ARG A 61 -5.45 1.43 4.39
CA ARG A 61 -5.43 0.44 5.48
C ARG A 61 -4.59 -0.78 5.08
N PHE A 62 -3.81 -1.24 6.03
CA PHE A 62 -3.18 -2.55 5.97
C PHE A 62 -3.63 -3.35 7.19
N LEU A 63 -4.33 -4.48 6.99
CA LEU A 63 -5.14 -5.12 8.03
C LEU A 63 -6.10 -4.07 8.62
N ASP A 64 -6.09 -3.89 9.95
CA ASP A 64 -6.88 -2.85 10.64
C ASP A 64 -6.09 -1.56 10.91
N LEU A 65 -4.83 -1.49 10.43
CA LEU A 65 -3.97 -0.32 10.62
C LEU A 65 -4.30 0.79 9.63
N LYS A 66 -4.44 2.01 10.14
CA LYS A 66 -4.73 3.25 9.41
C LYS A 66 -3.97 4.43 10.04
N ALA A 67 -4.04 5.62 9.47
CA ALA A 67 -3.37 6.81 10.01
C ALA A 67 -3.69 7.08 11.50
N ALA A 68 -4.92 6.83 11.92
CA ALA A 68 -5.32 7.02 13.32
C ALA A 68 -4.84 5.93 14.28
N SER A 69 -4.21 4.86 13.80
CA SER A 69 -3.68 3.80 14.66
C SER A 69 -2.50 4.30 15.49
N ARG A 70 -2.30 3.69 16.67
CA ARG A 70 -1.16 3.99 17.53
C ARG A 70 -0.51 2.69 17.99
N LEU A 71 0.81 2.63 17.90
CA LEU A 71 1.55 1.46 18.36
C LEU A 71 1.58 1.47 19.89
N ASP A 72 0.82 0.56 20.45
CA ASP A 72 0.81 0.22 21.88
C ASP A 72 1.01 -1.29 22.08
N ASP A 73 1.06 -1.75 23.31
CA ASP A 73 1.24 -3.16 23.64
C ASP A 73 0.06 -4.03 23.17
N SER A 74 -1.15 -3.47 23.12
CA SER A 74 -2.35 -4.18 22.65
C SER A 74 -2.27 -4.43 21.15
N LEU A 75 -2.00 -3.37 20.36
CA LEU A 75 -1.81 -3.47 18.93
C LEU A 75 -0.67 -4.42 18.59
N ARG A 76 0.46 -4.34 19.32
CA ARG A 76 1.59 -5.23 19.09
C ARG A 76 1.25 -6.70 19.35
N ARG A 77 0.46 -7.02 20.39
CA ARG A 77 -0.02 -8.40 20.61
C ARG A 77 -0.89 -8.88 19.45
N ASN A 78 -1.85 -8.07 19.03
CA ASN A 78 -2.73 -8.38 17.90
C ASN A 78 -1.92 -8.64 16.61
N LEU A 79 -0.93 -7.79 16.31
CA LEU A 79 -0.05 -7.99 15.17
C LEU A 79 0.76 -9.31 15.25
N ARG A 80 1.22 -9.69 16.44
CA ARG A 80 1.91 -10.99 16.63
C ARG A 80 1.00 -12.19 16.42
N GLU A 81 -0.25 -12.09 16.83
CA GLU A 81 -1.25 -13.14 16.60
C GLU A 81 -1.53 -13.33 15.11
N ASN A 82 -1.66 -12.24 14.37
CA ASN A 82 -2.00 -12.24 12.96
C ASN A 82 -0.79 -12.46 12.03
N LEU A 83 0.37 -11.90 12.34
CA LEU A 83 1.55 -11.90 11.48
C LEU A 83 2.66 -12.85 11.93
N GLY A 84 2.59 -13.33 13.17
CA GLY A 84 3.63 -14.13 13.79
C GLY A 84 4.64 -13.30 14.58
N SER A 85 5.80 -13.90 14.90
CA SER A 85 6.83 -13.22 15.69
C SER A 85 7.43 -12.05 14.94
N ASP A 86 7.56 -10.91 15.62
CA ASP A 86 8.21 -9.70 15.13
C ASP A 86 9.68 -9.62 15.55
N ALA A 87 10.49 -8.91 14.75
CA ALA A 87 11.73 -8.30 15.21
C ALA A 87 11.49 -6.80 15.35
N ILE A 88 11.86 -6.22 16.50
CA ILE A 88 11.69 -4.79 16.75
C ILE A 88 13.04 -4.09 16.75
N TRP A 89 13.12 -2.98 16.02
CA TRP A 89 14.23 -2.04 16.07
C TRP A 89 13.72 -0.70 16.57
N ARG A 90 14.41 -0.15 17.55
CA ARG A 90 14.21 1.21 18.03
C ARG A 90 15.38 2.05 17.62
N ARG A 91 15.13 3.29 17.21
CA ARG A 91 16.13 4.22 16.68
C ARG A 91 16.84 3.61 15.46
N SER A 92 16.31 3.86 14.31
CA SER A 92 16.85 3.36 13.05
C SER A 92 16.82 4.43 11.96
N PRO A 93 17.67 4.30 10.93
CA PRO A 93 17.53 5.13 9.73
C PRO A 93 16.14 4.96 9.11
N LEU A 94 15.63 6.05 8.58
CA LEU A 94 14.38 6.08 7.84
C LEU A 94 14.67 6.58 6.43
N ASP A 95 14.74 5.64 5.49
CA ASP A 95 14.86 5.91 4.07
C ASP A 95 13.53 5.59 3.40
N LEU A 96 12.99 6.57 2.66
CA LEU A 96 11.71 6.45 1.96
C LEU A 96 11.88 6.00 0.51
N GLU A 97 13.12 5.87 -0.01
CA GLU A 97 13.38 5.51 -1.39
C GLU A 97 12.88 4.09 -1.70
N ILE A 98 12.25 3.93 -2.87
CA ILE A 98 11.68 2.66 -3.36
C ILE A 98 12.01 2.49 -4.84
N ASN A 99 11.90 1.27 -5.33
CA ASN A 99 12.06 0.87 -6.73
C ASN A 99 13.49 1.06 -7.26
N TYR A 100 13.93 2.28 -7.50
CA TYR A 100 15.28 2.63 -7.97
C TYR A 100 15.68 4.01 -7.42
N ASP A 101 16.98 4.24 -7.37
CA ASP A 101 17.51 5.54 -6.91
C ASP A 101 16.99 6.69 -7.79
N GLY A 102 16.38 7.68 -7.14
CA GLY A 102 15.75 8.82 -7.80
C GLY A 102 14.30 8.63 -8.23
N PHE A 103 13.66 7.48 -7.96
CA PHE A 103 12.25 7.27 -8.27
C PHE A 103 11.35 8.32 -7.61
N LEU A 104 11.55 8.57 -6.32
CA LEU A 104 10.78 9.60 -5.60
C LEU A 104 11.05 11.00 -6.15
N LYS A 105 12.30 11.31 -6.50
CA LYS A 105 12.68 12.60 -7.08
C LYS A 105 11.93 12.88 -8.37
N GLN A 106 11.76 11.86 -9.20
CA GLN A 106 11.13 11.97 -10.51
C GLN A 106 9.60 12.04 -10.42
N HIS A 107 8.98 11.26 -9.53
CA HIS A 107 7.54 11.03 -9.55
C HIS A 107 6.79 11.55 -8.32
N PHE A 108 7.48 11.69 -7.16
CA PHE A 108 6.89 12.06 -5.86
C PHE A 108 7.73 13.10 -5.13
N VAL A 109 7.84 14.30 -5.70
CA VAL A 109 8.76 15.36 -5.25
C VAL A 109 8.58 15.73 -3.78
N GLU A 110 7.36 15.71 -3.25
CA GLU A 110 7.09 15.99 -1.84
C GLU A 110 7.73 14.93 -0.93
N LEU A 111 7.53 13.66 -1.24
CA LEU A 111 8.12 12.55 -0.49
C LEU A 111 9.66 12.55 -0.60
N TYR A 112 10.19 12.87 -1.79
CA TYR A 112 11.63 13.06 -1.97
C TYR A 112 12.19 14.18 -1.08
N ARG A 113 11.48 15.31 -0.97
CA ARG A 113 11.92 16.42 -0.09
C ARG A 113 11.92 15.98 1.38
N LEU A 114 10.91 15.22 1.82
CA LEU A 114 10.88 14.64 3.17
C LEU A 114 12.05 13.69 3.38
N ASN A 115 12.31 12.79 2.44
CA ASN A 115 13.44 11.85 2.50
C ASN A 115 14.78 12.59 2.63
N ARG A 116 14.96 13.67 1.88
CA ARG A 116 16.14 14.54 1.97
C ARG A 116 16.30 15.21 3.33
N ARG A 117 15.20 15.63 3.95
CA ARG A 117 15.23 16.27 5.29
C ARG A 117 15.50 15.24 6.39
N LEU A 118 14.95 14.04 6.27
CA LEU A 118 15.27 12.92 7.17
C LEU A 118 16.75 12.54 7.06
N ASN A 119 17.30 12.44 5.88
CA ASN A 119 18.70 12.05 5.63
C ASN A 119 19.59 13.26 5.35
N TYR A 120 19.51 14.32 6.18
CA TYR A 120 20.16 15.62 5.96
C TYR A 120 21.69 15.61 6.03
N ALA A 121 22.27 14.58 6.64
CA ALA A 121 23.72 14.39 6.71
C ALA A 121 24.13 13.22 5.79
N PRO A 122 24.35 13.44 4.47
CA PRO A 122 24.47 12.35 3.49
C PRO A 122 25.70 11.45 3.67
N ARG A 123 26.61 11.79 4.58
CA ARG A 123 27.80 10.98 4.93
C ARG A 123 27.69 10.35 6.32
N GLU A 124 26.64 10.61 7.04
CA GLU A 124 26.41 10.11 8.38
C GLU A 124 25.13 9.29 8.41
N ARG A 125 25.14 8.26 9.25
CA ARG A 125 23.91 7.50 9.52
C ARG A 125 23.04 8.31 10.46
N VAL A 126 21.97 8.89 9.94
CA VAL A 126 20.96 9.58 10.75
C VAL A 126 19.99 8.55 11.31
N GLU A 127 19.86 8.51 12.64
CA GLU A 127 18.91 7.65 13.33
C GLU A 127 17.76 8.49 13.88
N HIS A 128 16.53 8.03 13.63
CA HIS A 128 15.29 8.64 14.08
C HIS A 128 14.74 7.89 15.28
N ASP A 129 14.00 8.57 16.13
CA ASP A 129 13.22 7.93 17.21
C ASP A 129 11.98 7.28 16.60
N VAL A 130 12.15 6.07 16.12
CA VAL A 130 11.10 5.26 15.50
C VAL A 130 11.09 3.84 16.07
N SER A 131 9.92 3.19 16.01
CA SER A 131 9.76 1.77 16.29
C SER A 131 9.46 1.06 14.97
N LYS A 132 10.40 0.22 14.53
CA LYS A 132 10.28 -0.59 13.31
C LYS A 132 9.97 -2.04 13.69
N LEU A 133 8.80 -2.54 13.30
CA LEU A 133 8.40 -3.93 13.46
C LEU A 133 8.59 -4.66 12.13
N MET A 134 9.28 -5.81 12.15
CA MET A 134 9.55 -6.60 10.96
C MET A 134 9.04 -8.02 11.13
N TYR A 135 8.22 -8.47 10.19
CA TYR A 135 7.66 -9.81 10.12
C TYR A 135 8.24 -10.50 8.88
N ARG A 136 9.09 -11.51 9.10
CA ARG A 136 9.83 -12.17 8.00
C ARG A 136 9.13 -13.39 7.46
N TYR A 137 8.12 -13.93 8.15
CA TYR A 137 7.46 -15.18 7.80
C TYR A 137 5.93 -15.12 7.97
N PRO A 138 5.26 -14.04 7.49
CA PRO A 138 3.80 -13.92 7.65
C PRO A 138 3.03 -15.00 6.86
N GLN A 139 3.64 -15.60 5.83
CA GLN A 139 3.07 -16.73 5.10
C GLN A 139 2.80 -17.95 5.98
N LYS A 140 3.48 -18.11 7.12
CA LYS A 140 3.18 -19.16 8.12
C LYS A 140 1.81 -18.96 8.79
N LYS A 141 1.20 -17.79 8.62
CA LYS A 141 -0.15 -17.45 9.06
C LYS A 141 -1.14 -17.41 7.90
N ASN A 142 -0.84 -18.09 6.79
CA ASN A 142 -1.65 -18.14 5.56
C ASN A 142 -1.91 -16.75 4.92
N LEU A 143 -0.95 -15.83 5.06
CA LEU A 143 -1.01 -14.53 4.40
C LEU A 143 -0.22 -14.56 3.09
N PRO A 144 -0.63 -13.79 2.05
CA PRO A 144 0.05 -13.76 0.75
C PRO A 144 1.37 -12.98 0.78
N PHE A 145 1.86 -12.59 1.95
CA PHE A 145 3.02 -11.73 2.12
C PHE A 145 4.26 -12.52 2.52
N THR A 146 5.41 -12.14 1.97
CA THR A 146 6.72 -12.72 2.29
C THR A 146 7.48 -11.90 3.33
N TYR A 147 7.20 -10.59 3.41
CA TYR A 147 7.81 -9.68 4.35
C TYR A 147 6.89 -8.49 4.63
N ILE A 148 6.86 -8.05 5.87
CA ILE A 148 6.13 -6.86 6.30
C ILE A 148 7.04 -6.06 7.22
N GLU A 149 7.16 -4.76 6.96
CA GLU A 149 7.82 -3.79 7.81
C GLU A 149 6.85 -2.66 8.13
N LEU A 150 6.62 -2.41 9.41
CA LEU A 150 5.74 -1.36 9.90
C LEU A 150 6.58 -0.40 10.73
N VAL A 151 6.64 0.87 10.33
CA VAL A 151 7.41 1.92 10.99
C VAL A 151 6.47 2.90 11.65
N PHE A 152 6.68 3.13 12.95
CA PHE A 152 5.91 4.04 13.78
C PHE A 152 6.83 5.08 14.43
N ALA A 153 6.33 6.28 14.67
CA ALA A 153 7.04 7.29 15.45
C ALA A 153 7.24 6.80 16.90
N GLY A 154 8.43 7.01 17.46
CA GLY A 154 8.77 6.58 18.82
C GLY A 154 8.04 7.39 19.89
N SER A 155 7.79 8.68 19.62
CA SER A 155 7.22 9.63 20.57
C SER A 155 5.73 9.40 20.86
N ASN A 156 4.94 9.04 19.85
CA ASN A 156 3.46 8.98 19.94
C ASN A 156 2.86 7.72 19.32
N GLY A 157 3.68 6.81 18.78
CA GLY A 157 3.25 5.56 18.14
C GLY A 157 2.47 5.74 16.84
N GLU A 158 2.50 6.91 16.20
CA GLU A 158 1.86 7.15 14.91
C GLU A 158 2.52 6.37 13.78
N PRO A 159 1.75 5.80 12.84
CA PRO A 159 2.31 5.12 11.67
C PRO A 159 3.02 6.12 10.75
N LEU A 160 4.18 5.74 10.24
CA LEU A 160 4.98 6.55 9.33
C LEU A 160 5.06 5.93 7.94
N VAL A 161 5.46 4.66 7.87
CA VAL A 161 5.61 3.92 6.62
C VAL A 161 5.29 2.45 6.86
N PHE A 162 4.54 1.83 5.96
CA PHE A 162 4.35 0.39 5.91
C PHE A 162 4.90 -0.13 4.58
N ASN A 163 5.80 -1.10 4.64
CA ASN A 163 6.37 -1.76 3.48
C ASN A 163 6.00 -3.25 3.52
N ILE A 164 5.29 -3.71 2.49
CA ILE A 164 4.79 -5.07 2.38
C ILE A 164 5.33 -5.67 1.08
N ARG A 165 5.77 -6.92 1.12
CA ARG A 165 6.20 -7.67 -0.06
C ARG A 165 5.36 -8.94 -0.22
N ALA A 166 4.95 -9.18 -1.47
CA ALA A 166 4.30 -10.41 -1.90
C ALA A 166 5.03 -11.00 -3.12
N LYS A 167 4.87 -12.29 -3.37
CA LYS A 167 5.40 -12.95 -4.56
C LYS A 167 4.25 -13.47 -5.41
N GLN A 168 4.01 -14.75 -5.43
CA GLN A 168 3.07 -15.41 -6.34
C GLN A 168 1.63 -14.86 -6.28
N ASP A 169 1.15 -14.49 -5.08
CA ASP A 169 -0.20 -13.95 -4.89
C ASP A 169 -0.28 -12.43 -5.05
N GLY A 170 0.82 -11.79 -5.46
CA GLY A 170 0.90 -10.33 -5.53
C GLY A 170 -0.05 -9.70 -6.55
N ALA A 171 -0.34 -10.39 -7.66
CA ALA A 171 -1.30 -9.92 -8.66
C ALA A 171 -2.71 -9.80 -8.07
N ALA A 172 -3.19 -10.80 -7.34
CA ALA A 172 -4.49 -10.77 -6.66
C ALA A 172 -4.56 -9.69 -5.57
N VAL A 173 -3.42 -9.42 -4.90
CA VAL A 173 -3.35 -8.32 -3.94
C VAL A 173 -3.49 -6.97 -4.65
N VAL A 174 -2.83 -6.76 -5.79
CA VAL A 174 -2.96 -5.53 -6.58
C VAL A 174 -4.38 -5.33 -7.08
N GLU A 175 -5.01 -6.36 -7.64
CA GLU A 175 -6.42 -6.34 -8.05
C GLU A 175 -7.35 -5.94 -6.90
N THR A 176 -7.14 -6.52 -5.71
CA THR A 176 -7.88 -6.13 -4.50
C THR A 176 -7.71 -4.66 -4.13
N LEU A 177 -6.52 -4.08 -4.35
CA LEU A 177 -6.27 -2.66 -4.11
C LEU A 177 -7.02 -1.77 -5.13
N GLU A 178 -7.04 -2.16 -6.40
CA GLU A 178 -7.80 -1.47 -7.45
C GLU A 178 -9.29 -1.49 -7.17
N ASP A 179 -9.84 -2.64 -6.81
CA ASP A 179 -11.25 -2.80 -6.42
C ASP A 179 -11.62 -1.91 -5.22
N LYS A 180 -10.73 -1.82 -4.25
CA LYS A 180 -10.98 -1.10 -3.00
C LYS A 180 -10.77 0.40 -3.10
N TYR A 181 -9.75 0.84 -3.83
CA TYR A 181 -9.32 2.24 -3.86
C TYR A 181 -9.56 2.91 -5.21
N GLY A 182 -10.11 2.19 -6.18
CA GLY A 182 -10.43 2.68 -7.51
C GLY A 182 -9.21 2.76 -8.44
N ILE A 183 -9.38 3.46 -9.55
CA ILE A 183 -8.39 3.53 -10.63
C ILE A 183 -7.11 4.23 -10.15
N PRO A 184 -5.94 3.55 -10.21
CA PRO A 184 -4.66 4.14 -9.81
C PRO A 184 -4.06 5.02 -10.90
N GLY A 185 -3.17 5.93 -10.49
CA GLY A 185 -2.16 6.44 -11.40
C GLY A 185 -1.11 5.37 -11.69
N ARG A 186 -0.51 5.39 -12.90
CA ARG A 186 0.47 4.39 -13.35
C ARG A 186 1.77 5.05 -13.78
N ILE A 187 2.89 4.45 -13.38
CA ILE A 187 4.26 4.82 -13.76
C ILE A 187 4.93 3.57 -14.30
N GLU A 188 5.60 3.68 -15.45
CA GLU A 188 6.33 2.57 -16.07
C GLU A 188 7.79 2.93 -16.26
N TRP A 189 8.68 1.93 -16.13
CA TRP A 189 10.11 2.06 -16.41
C TRP A 189 10.69 0.73 -16.91
N ASN A 190 11.96 0.74 -17.27
CA ASN A 190 12.64 -0.43 -17.82
C ASN A 190 11.93 -1.03 -19.04
N GLY A 191 11.51 -0.14 -19.98
CA GLY A 191 10.82 -0.57 -21.20
C GLY A 191 9.44 -1.19 -20.95
N GLY A 192 8.76 -0.79 -19.86
CA GLY A 192 7.43 -1.29 -19.50
C GLY A 192 7.43 -2.60 -18.69
N LYS A 193 8.60 -3.22 -18.46
CA LYS A 193 8.72 -4.45 -17.68
C LYS A 193 8.39 -4.22 -16.21
N ASN A 194 8.78 -3.06 -15.70
CA ASN A 194 8.52 -2.65 -14.34
C ASN A 194 7.48 -1.53 -14.31
N HIS A 195 6.61 -1.55 -13.34
CA HIS A 195 5.63 -0.49 -13.17
C HIS A 195 5.25 -0.30 -11.70
N ALA A 196 4.69 0.88 -11.39
CA ALA A 196 4.07 1.20 -10.11
C ALA A 196 2.69 1.77 -10.33
N LEU A 197 1.75 1.34 -9.52
CA LEU A 197 0.41 1.89 -9.37
C LEU A 197 0.39 2.74 -8.10
N TYR A 198 -0.28 3.89 -8.14
CA TYR A 198 -0.33 4.72 -6.95
C TYR A 198 -1.71 5.34 -6.73
N TRP A 199 -2.07 5.49 -5.46
CA TRP A 199 -3.29 6.16 -4.99
C TRP A 199 -2.91 7.26 -4.01
N ARG A 200 -3.64 8.36 -4.04
CA ARG A 200 -3.44 9.50 -3.16
C ARG A 200 -4.69 9.78 -2.35
N ASN A 201 -4.51 9.96 -1.05
CA ASN A 201 -5.50 10.53 -0.15
C ASN A 201 -4.90 11.76 0.54
N PRO A 202 -5.70 12.64 1.12
CA PRO A 202 -5.17 13.74 1.93
C PRO A 202 -4.23 13.21 3.02
N GLY A 203 -2.97 13.66 2.98
CA GLY A 203 -1.95 13.25 3.95
C GLY A 203 -1.40 11.82 3.80
N GLU A 204 -1.79 11.07 2.77
CA GLU A 204 -1.38 9.68 2.56
C GLU A 204 -1.05 9.38 1.10
N LEU A 205 -0.09 8.50 0.88
CA LEU A 205 0.26 7.98 -0.45
C LEU A 205 0.47 6.47 -0.35
N MET A 206 -0.18 5.70 -1.23
CA MET A 206 0.09 4.28 -1.40
C MET A 206 0.67 4.02 -2.78
N ILE A 207 1.71 3.20 -2.85
CA ILE A 207 2.38 2.78 -4.09
C ILE A 207 2.47 1.26 -4.09
N ALA A 208 1.93 0.62 -5.13
CA ALA A 208 2.09 -0.79 -5.40
C ALA A 208 3.01 -0.96 -6.62
N SER A 209 4.19 -1.51 -6.41
CA SER A 209 5.22 -1.69 -7.43
C SER A 209 5.29 -3.15 -7.87
N VAL A 210 5.43 -3.37 -9.18
CA VAL A 210 5.69 -4.67 -9.77
C VAL A 210 7.04 -4.59 -10.48
N VAL A 211 8.02 -5.34 -9.97
CA VAL A 211 9.40 -5.30 -10.43
C VAL A 211 9.87 -6.72 -10.75
N GLU A 212 10.48 -6.93 -11.90
CA GLU A 212 11.09 -8.21 -12.22
C GLU A 212 12.32 -8.47 -11.32
N ASP A 213 12.36 -9.64 -10.70
CA ASP A 213 13.54 -10.11 -10.00
C ASP A 213 14.63 -10.53 -10.99
N ARG A 214 15.80 -10.96 -10.49
CA ARG A 214 16.93 -11.42 -11.32
C ARG A 214 16.61 -12.66 -12.20
N TYR A 215 15.50 -13.32 -11.95
CA TYR A 215 15.03 -14.50 -12.71
C TYR A 215 13.86 -14.16 -13.64
N GLY A 216 13.48 -12.88 -13.75
CA GLY A 216 12.34 -12.43 -14.54
C GLY A 216 10.98 -12.72 -13.91
N GLN A 217 10.95 -13.05 -12.60
CA GLN A 217 9.70 -13.25 -11.88
C GLN A 217 9.23 -11.94 -11.25
N PRO A 218 7.92 -11.64 -11.28
CA PRO A 218 7.41 -10.42 -10.68
C PRO A 218 7.51 -10.49 -9.14
N GLU A 219 8.10 -9.47 -8.55
CA GLU A 219 8.01 -9.16 -7.11
C GLU A 219 7.08 -7.96 -6.92
N TYR A 220 6.18 -8.08 -5.96
CA TYR A 220 5.18 -7.07 -5.64
C TYR A 220 5.56 -6.39 -4.33
N GLY A 221 5.77 -5.06 -4.39
CA GLY A 221 6.04 -4.22 -3.24
C GLY A 221 4.91 -3.23 -3.02
N ILE A 222 4.34 -3.16 -1.82
CA ILE A 222 3.33 -2.18 -1.45
C ILE A 222 3.91 -1.31 -0.36
N SER A 223 3.95 0.00 -0.61
CA SER A 223 4.39 1.00 0.37
C SER A 223 3.26 1.97 0.66
N ILE A 224 2.93 2.16 1.94
CA ILE A 224 1.97 3.15 2.42
C ILE A 224 2.74 4.19 3.20
N PHE A 225 2.71 5.44 2.75
CA PHE A 225 3.36 6.59 3.37
C PHE A 225 2.30 7.46 4.04
N PHE A 226 2.43 7.66 5.34
CA PHE A 226 1.61 8.61 6.11
C PHE A 226 2.32 9.97 6.08
N VAL A 227 2.12 10.69 4.99
CA VAL A 227 2.89 11.88 4.61
C VAL A 227 2.80 12.97 5.67
N ASP A 228 1.63 13.19 6.25
CA ASP A 228 1.47 14.22 7.29
C ASP A 228 2.19 13.84 8.60
N HIS A 229 2.19 12.56 8.97
CA HIS A 229 2.97 12.11 10.13
C HIS A 229 4.48 12.20 9.89
N LEU A 230 4.93 11.91 8.67
CA LEU A 230 6.32 12.11 8.26
C LEU A 230 6.75 13.59 8.32
N LYS A 231 5.87 14.51 7.91
CA LYS A 231 6.09 15.96 8.05
C LYS A 231 6.25 16.34 9.51
N ASN A 232 5.32 15.88 10.36
CA ASN A 232 5.35 16.15 11.79
C ASN A 232 6.67 15.66 12.44
N LEU A 233 7.09 14.42 12.12
CA LEU A 233 8.37 13.87 12.61
C LEU A 233 9.54 14.78 12.23
N VAL A 234 9.65 15.15 10.95
CA VAL A 234 10.72 16.01 10.45
C VAL A 234 10.74 17.36 11.15
N GLU A 235 9.59 18.00 11.32
CA GLU A 235 9.47 19.30 11.97
C GLU A 235 9.83 19.25 13.45
N ASP A 236 9.42 18.19 14.15
CA ASP A 236 9.73 17.98 15.56
C ASP A 236 11.24 17.78 15.77
N GLU A 237 11.86 16.94 14.97
CA GLU A 237 13.31 16.72 15.03
C GLU A 237 14.12 17.99 14.69
N GLU A 238 13.69 18.77 13.71
CA GLU A 238 14.32 20.05 13.39
C GLU A 238 14.15 21.07 14.52
N ARG A 239 13.00 21.10 15.20
CA ARG A 239 12.80 21.95 16.37
C ARG A 239 13.73 21.56 17.53
N GLN A 240 13.81 20.27 17.82
CA GLN A 240 14.70 19.75 18.86
C GLN A 240 16.17 20.08 18.57
N ARG A 241 16.61 19.92 17.32
CA ARG A 241 17.97 20.23 16.86
C ARG A 241 18.30 21.70 17.05
N ARG A 242 17.40 22.61 16.63
CA ARG A 242 17.57 24.05 16.84
C ARG A 242 17.63 24.42 18.33
N GLN A 243 16.85 23.77 19.17
CA GLN A 243 16.89 24.00 20.62
C GLN A 243 18.22 23.55 21.23
N MET A 244 18.69 22.37 20.89
CA MET A 244 19.99 21.86 21.35
C MET A 244 21.14 22.73 20.92
N GLN A 245 21.13 23.24 19.68
CA GLN A 245 22.15 24.16 19.21
C GLN A 245 22.17 25.45 19.98
N LYS A 246 21.00 26.07 20.23
CA LYS A 246 20.89 27.28 21.06
C LYS A 246 21.40 27.06 22.51
N GLN A 247 21.14 25.88 23.08
CA GLN A 247 21.63 25.52 24.41
C GLN A 247 23.16 25.39 24.41
N LYS A 248 23.76 24.73 23.41
CA LYS A 248 25.22 24.63 23.26
C LYS A 248 25.89 26.00 23.09
N GLU A 249 25.29 26.89 22.30
CA GLU A 249 25.79 28.25 22.10
C GLU A 249 25.73 29.07 23.41
N LYS A 250 24.66 28.94 24.21
CA LYS A 250 24.56 29.59 25.52
C LYS A 250 25.61 29.03 26.48
N ALA A 251 25.75 27.72 26.57
CA ALA A 251 26.74 27.09 27.44
C ALA A 251 28.17 27.52 27.08
N GLY A 252 28.51 27.59 25.78
CA GLY A 252 29.79 28.10 25.33
C GLY A 252 30.08 29.55 25.76
N LYS A 253 29.04 30.43 25.68
CA LYS A 253 29.17 31.84 26.13
C LYS A 253 29.28 32.00 27.65
N THR A 254 28.76 31.04 28.42
CA THR A 254 28.80 31.12 29.90
C THR A 254 30.09 30.49 30.47
N ALA A 255 30.80 29.69 29.66
CA ALA A 255 32.02 29.01 30.07
C ALA A 255 33.28 29.91 30.01
N PHE A 256 33.16 31.06 29.35
CA PHE A 256 34.24 32.08 29.19
C PHE A 256 33.71 33.48 29.56
#